data_acaa7e4813d16489ccefe0964f4b7e25
#
_entry.id   acaa7e4813d16489ccefe0964f4b7e25
#
_cell.length_a   1.000
_cell.length_b   1.000
_cell.length_c   1.000
_cell.angle_alpha   90.00
_cell.angle_beta   90.00
_cell.angle_gamma   90.00
#
_symmetry.space_group_name_H-M   'P 1'
#
loop_
_entity.id
_entity.type
_entity.pdbx_description
1 polymer ?
#
loop_
_entity_poly.entity_id
_entity_poly.type
_entity_poly.pdbx_seq_one_letter_code
_entity_poly.pdbx_strand_id
1 'polypeptide(L)'
;MYFPSKKDIWFFLIYWGLMAIIVLLYIFGGEPVGLQLITYKSMLGYFFTSVIIIFLLWIWFGTGYKIEDGLLQMRYGPLRSKIKIEEITKIRRTKNPFTAPALSIYRLQITYGKYEVVDISPKDEKAFLNALLKKNPNIKLEDISI
;
A
#
# COMPACT_ATOMS: atom_id res chain seq x y z
N MET A 1 17.25 -6.73 -2.21
CA MET A 1 16.45 -7.48 -1.22
C MET A 1 15.00 -7.02 -1.32
N TYR A 2 14.02 -7.95 -1.42
CA TYR A 2 12.60 -7.61 -1.59
C TYR A 2 11.79 -7.98 -0.36
N PHE A 3 10.92 -7.08 0.08
CA PHE A 3 10.02 -7.24 1.22
C PHE A 3 8.59 -7.00 0.79
N PRO A 4 7.72 -8.02 0.81
CA PRO A 4 6.31 -7.83 0.51
C PRO A 4 5.63 -6.96 1.58
N SER A 5 4.57 -6.24 1.20
CA SER A 5 3.75 -5.50 2.15
C SER A 5 2.96 -6.45 3.05
N LYS A 6 2.89 -6.12 4.34
CA LYS A 6 1.99 -6.77 5.29
C LYS A 6 0.55 -6.44 4.90
N LYS A 7 -0.31 -7.43 4.95
CA LYS A 7 -1.74 -7.32 4.67
C LYS A 7 -2.51 -7.66 5.94
N ASP A 8 -3.17 -6.66 6.53
CA ASP A 8 -3.98 -6.87 7.73
C ASP A 8 -5.36 -7.41 7.36
N ILE A 9 -5.95 -8.17 8.30
CA ILE A 9 -7.29 -8.75 8.13
C ILE A 9 -8.35 -7.67 7.87
N TRP A 10 -8.22 -6.48 8.47
CA TRP A 10 -9.13 -5.36 8.24
C TRP A 10 -9.08 -4.85 6.79
N PHE A 11 -7.88 -4.66 6.26
CA PHE A 11 -7.70 -4.29 4.86
C PHE A 11 -8.16 -5.41 3.92
N PHE A 12 -7.93 -6.66 4.29
CA PHE A 12 -8.44 -7.81 3.55
C PHE A 12 -9.97 -7.77 3.48
N LEU A 13 -10.66 -7.63 4.61
CA LEU A 13 -12.12 -7.62 4.66
C LEU A 13 -12.72 -6.43 3.88
N ILE A 14 -12.18 -5.22 4.07
CA ILE A 14 -12.65 -4.02 3.35
C ILE A 14 -12.45 -4.20 1.84
N TYR A 15 -11.30 -4.66 1.45
CA TYR A 15 -10.91 -4.78 0.04
C TYR A 15 -11.70 -5.84 -0.70
N TRP A 16 -11.74 -7.05 -0.15
CA TRP A 16 -12.49 -8.15 -0.75
C TRP A 16 -14.00 -7.99 -0.54
N GLY A 17 -14.43 -7.32 0.53
CA GLY A 17 -15.82 -6.92 0.72
C GLY A 17 -16.29 -5.94 -0.35
N LEU A 18 -15.49 -4.92 -0.66
CA LEU A 18 -15.77 -3.99 -1.76
C LEU A 18 -15.83 -4.72 -3.11
N MET A 19 -14.89 -5.61 -3.37
CA MET A 19 -14.88 -6.42 -4.59
C MET A 19 -16.14 -7.29 -4.70
N ALA A 20 -16.53 -7.95 -3.61
CA ALA A 20 -17.74 -8.76 -3.56
C ALA A 20 -18.99 -7.90 -3.81
N ILE A 21 -19.10 -6.71 -3.20
CA ILE A 21 -20.22 -5.79 -3.44
C ILE A 21 -20.30 -5.39 -4.92
N ILE A 22 -19.17 -5.05 -5.54
CA ILE A 22 -19.12 -4.71 -6.97
C ILE A 22 -19.64 -5.88 -7.81
N VAL A 23 -19.18 -7.10 -7.56
CA VAL A 23 -19.62 -8.30 -8.30
C VAL A 23 -21.11 -8.57 -8.07
N LEU A 24 -21.59 -8.48 -6.82
CA LEU A 24 -23.00 -8.69 -6.49
C LEU A 24 -23.92 -7.68 -7.16
N LEU A 25 -23.51 -6.40 -7.23
CA LEU A 25 -24.26 -5.37 -7.94
C LEU A 25 -24.39 -5.71 -9.44
N TYR A 26 -23.39 -6.32 -10.05
CA TYR A 26 -23.47 -6.74 -11.46
C TYR A 26 -24.35 -7.97 -11.67
N ILE A 27 -24.39 -8.89 -10.70
CA ILE A 27 -25.20 -10.12 -10.81
C ILE A 27 -26.67 -9.83 -10.50
N PHE A 28 -26.94 -9.10 -9.42
CA PHE A 28 -28.27 -8.90 -8.85
C PHE A 28 -28.80 -7.47 -9.02
N GLY A 29 -28.00 -6.52 -9.49
CA GLY A 29 -28.40 -5.14 -9.67
C GLY A 29 -29.53 -4.99 -10.67
N GLY A 30 -30.61 -4.33 -10.21
CA GLY A 30 -31.78 -3.97 -11.01
C GLY A 30 -31.57 -2.66 -11.78
N GLU A 31 -32.64 -1.85 -11.87
CA GLU A 31 -32.61 -0.52 -12.49
C GLU A 31 -31.58 0.40 -11.82
N PRO A 32 -30.89 1.25 -12.59
CA PRO A 32 -29.85 2.12 -12.05
C PRO A 32 -30.46 3.16 -11.09
N VAL A 33 -29.98 3.13 -9.85
CA VAL A 33 -30.31 4.14 -8.84
C VAL A 33 -29.25 5.23 -8.91
N GLY A 34 -29.59 6.40 -9.43
CA GLY A 34 -28.70 7.56 -9.46
C GLY A 34 -28.24 7.98 -10.86
N LEU A 35 -27.28 8.89 -10.93
CA LEU A 35 -26.76 9.54 -12.15
C LEU A 35 -26.71 8.60 -13.36
N GLN A 36 -27.55 8.86 -14.34
CA GLN A 36 -27.78 8.08 -15.56
C GLN A 36 -26.55 7.90 -16.47
N LEU A 37 -25.38 8.38 -16.06
CA LEU A 37 -24.17 8.34 -16.86
C LEU A 37 -23.48 6.97 -16.86
N ILE A 38 -23.71 6.12 -15.85
CA ILE A 38 -23.12 4.77 -15.77
C ILE A 38 -24.22 3.75 -15.48
N THR A 39 -24.81 3.22 -16.53
CA THR A 39 -25.76 2.12 -16.43
C THR A 39 -24.99 0.83 -16.13
N TYR A 40 -25.33 0.10 -15.05
CA TYR A 40 -24.65 -1.13 -14.63
C TYR A 40 -24.48 -2.16 -15.73
N LYS A 41 -25.46 -2.29 -16.62
CA LYS A 41 -25.48 -3.29 -17.71
C LYS A 41 -25.12 -2.69 -19.08
N SER A 42 -24.46 -1.53 -19.12
CA SER A 42 -23.96 -0.96 -20.37
C SER A 42 -22.54 -1.46 -20.68
N MET A 43 -22.17 -1.48 -21.96
CA MET A 43 -20.79 -1.78 -22.36
C MET A 43 -19.75 -0.89 -21.65
N LEU A 44 -20.05 0.39 -21.50
CA LEU A 44 -19.22 1.34 -20.78
C LEU A 44 -19.13 1.01 -19.27
N GLY A 45 -20.24 0.60 -18.65
CA GLY A 45 -20.26 0.17 -17.25
C GLY A 45 -19.34 -1.05 -17.02
N TYR A 46 -19.45 -2.07 -17.87
CA TYR A 46 -18.55 -3.24 -17.80
C TYR A 46 -17.09 -2.87 -18.00
N PHE A 47 -16.80 -2.00 -18.96
CA PHE A 47 -15.44 -1.53 -19.21
C PHE A 47 -14.84 -0.83 -18.00
N PHE A 48 -15.52 0.20 -17.47
CA PHE A 48 -15.00 0.97 -16.31
C PHE A 48 -14.84 0.10 -15.06
N THR A 49 -15.81 -0.80 -14.81
CA THR A 49 -15.72 -1.69 -13.64
C THR A 49 -14.57 -2.68 -13.79
N SER A 50 -14.35 -3.22 -14.97
CA SER A 50 -13.22 -4.11 -15.23
C SER A 50 -11.89 -3.39 -15.00
N VAL A 51 -11.77 -2.14 -15.43
CA VAL A 51 -10.58 -1.31 -15.19
C VAL A 51 -10.36 -1.10 -13.69
N ILE A 52 -11.42 -0.78 -12.94
CA ILE A 52 -11.35 -0.59 -11.49
C ILE A 52 -10.90 -1.88 -10.81
N ILE A 53 -11.49 -3.02 -11.14
CA ILE A 53 -11.14 -4.33 -10.58
C ILE A 53 -9.67 -4.66 -10.85
N ILE A 54 -9.22 -4.50 -12.10
CA ILE A 54 -7.82 -4.75 -12.47
C ILE A 54 -6.88 -3.84 -11.69
N PHE A 55 -7.23 -2.56 -11.56
CA PHE A 55 -6.43 -1.58 -10.81
C PHE A 55 -6.35 -1.93 -9.33
N LEU A 56 -7.46 -2.32 -8.72
CA LEU A 56 -7.50 -2.79 -7.35
C LEU A 56 -6.63 -4.04 -7.16
N LEU A 57 -6.78 -5.06 -8.00
CA LEU A 57 -5.93 -6.26 -7.96
C LEU A 57 -4.45 -5.90 -8.11
N TRP A 58 -4.12 -4.96 -8.99
CA TRP A 58 -2.74 -4.50 -9.17
C TRP A 58 -2.17 -3.86 -7.90
N ILE A 59 -2.94 -3.03 -7.20
CA ILE A 59 -2.54 -2.48 -5.91
C ILE A 59 -2.34 -3.61 -4.90
N TRP A 60 -3.30 -4.54 -4.79
CA TRP A 60 -3.25 -5.62 -3.81
C TRP A 60 -2.05 -6.54 -3.96
N PHE A 61 -1.71 -6.91 -5.18
CA PHE A 61 -0.58 -7.80 -5.46
C PHE A 61 0.72 -7.06 -5.75
N GLY A 62 0.65 -5.82 -6.21
CA GLY A 62 1.79 -5.02 -6.62
C GLY A 62 2.42 -4.15 -5.55
N THR A 63 2.00 -4.25 -4.26
CA THR A 63 2.58 -3.44 -3.18
C THR A 63 3.72 -4.18 -2.51
N GLY A 64 4.88 -3.53 -2.44
CA GLY A 64 6.07 -4.08 -1.79
C GLY A 64 7.25 -3.11 -1.78
N TYR A 65 8.32 -3.52 -1.12
CA TYR A 65 9.49 -2.69 -0.86
C TYR A 65 10.76 -3.42 -1.30
N LYS A 66 11.68 -2.73 -1.96
CA LYS A 66 12.95 -3.28 -2.40
C LYS A 66 14.10 -2.41 -1.91
N ILE A 67 15.07 -3.03 -1.26
CA ILE A 67 16.33 -2.39 -0.86
C ILE A 67 17.41 -2.84 -1.83
N GLU A 68 17.92 -1.90 -2.63
CA GLU A 68 18.93 -2.14 -3.65
C GLU A 68 19.75 -0.86 -3.90
N ASP A 69 21.05 -1.01 -4.10
CA ASP A 69 21.98 0.07 -4.48
C ASP A 69 21.89 1.35 -3.61
N GLY A 70 21.72 1.18 -2.29
CA GLY A 70 21.57 2.33 -1.38
C GLY A 70 20.21 3.03 -1.48
N LEU A 71 19.28 2.49 -2.25
CA LEU A 71 17.93 3.02 -2.43
C LEU A 71 16.88 2.11 -1.78
N LEU A 72 15.94 2.73 -1.09
CA LEU A 72 14.67 2.12 -0.71
C LEU A 72 13.65 2.42 -1.82
N GLN A 73 13.31 1.41 -2.58
CA GLN A 73 12.28 1.49 -3.62
C GLN A 73 10.96 0.99 -3.06
N MET A 74 9.92 1.80 -3.16
CA MET A 74 8.57 1.47 -2.74
C MET A 74 7.70 1.35 -3.97
N ARG A 75 6.92 0.28 -4.03
CA ARG A 75 5.95 0.05 -5.09
C ARG A 75 4.56 -0.09 -4.49
N TYR A 76 3.61 0.65 -5.04
CA TYR A 76 2.21 0.63 -4.67
C TYR A 76 1.37 0.53 -5.94
N GLY A 77 1.09 -0.70 -6.37
CA GLY A 77 0.50 -0.94 -7.69
C GLY A 77 1.34 -0.34 -8.82
N PRO A 78 0.79 0.61 -9.59
CA PRO A 78 1.51 1.29 -10.67
C PRO A 78 2.50 2.36 -10.17
N LEU A 79 2.28 2.90 -8.97
CA LEU A 79 3.10 3.97 -8.41
C LEU A 79 4.41 3.41 -7.87
N ARG A 80 5.49 4.15 -8.12
CA ARG A 80 6.84 3.83 -7.64
C ARG A 80 7.47 5.06 -7.03
N SER A 81 8.06 4.89 -5.86
CA SER A 81 8.86 5.92 -5.21
C SER A 81 10.22 5.35 -4.81
N LYS A 82 11.24 6.20 -4.78
CA LYS A 82 12.60 5.84 -4.40
C LYS A 82 13.13 6.85 -3.41
N ILE A 83 13.74 6.36 -2.33
CA ILE A 83 14.35 7.17 -1.29
C ILE A 83 15.78 6.68 -1.11
N LYS A 84 16.74 7.59 -0.99
CA LYS A 84 18.10 7.23 -0.62
C LYS A 84 18.14 6.85 0.85
N ILE A 85 18.72 5.70 1.14
CA ILE A 85 18.78 5.18 2.52
C ILE A 85 19.63 6.10 3.41
N GLU A 86 20.63 6.77 2.85
CA GLU A 86 21.46 7.74 3.55
C GLU A 86 20.69 9.00 4.01
N GLU A 87 19.58 9.35 3.34
CA GLU A 87 18.72 10.47 3.68
C GLU A 87 17.70 10.12 4.77
N ILE A 88 17.58 8.85 5.15
CA ILE A 88 16.67 8.40 6.21
C ILE A 88 17.27 8.79 7.56
N THR A 89 16.53 9.61 8.30
CA THR A 89 16.96 10.13 9.61
C THR A 89 16.32 9.38 10.77
N LYS A 90 15.05 8.95 10.61
CA LYS A 90 14.28 8.40 11.70
C LYS A 90 13.25 7.39 11.21
N ILE A 91 13.03 6.37 12.00
CA ILE A 91 11.95 5.39 11.80
C ILE A 91 11.19 5.21 13.10
N ARG A 92 9.87 5.32 13.08
CA ARG A 92 9.00 5.06 14.22
C ARG A 92 7.83 4.15 13.86
N ARG A 93 7.29 3.43 14.83
CA ARG A 93 6.01 2.74 14.66
C ARG A 93 4.85 3.72 14.72
N THR A 94 3.88 3.54 13.84
CA THR A 94 2.65 4.33 13.84
C THR A 94 1.45 3.44 13.54
N LYS A 95 0.29 3.87 14.04
CA LYS A 95 -1.00 3.26 13.72
C LYS A 95 -1.80 4.31 12.96
N ASN A 96 -1.80 4.25 11.66
CA ASN A 96 -2.57 5.17 10.83
C ASN A 96 -3.28 4.39 9.73
N PRO A 97 -4.63 4.40 9.66
CA PRO A 97 -5.36 3.73 8.60
C PRO A 97 -5.35 4.52 7.29
N PHE A 98 -5.03 5.83 7.33
CA PHE A 98 -5.08 6.72 6.18
C PHE A 98 -3.69 6.99 5.61
N THR A 99 -3.64 7.30 4.31
CA THR A 99 -2.47 7.84 3.60
C THR A 99 -1.21 6.98 3.62
N ALA A 100 -1.11 5.90 2.83
CA ALA A 100 0.21 5.36 2.51
C ALA A 100 0.22 4.23 1.50
N PRO A 101 1.37 3.95 0.88
CA PRO A 101 1.62 2.73 0.14
C PRO A 101 1.76 1.52 1.09
N ALA A 102 0.74 1.25 1.89
CA ALA A 102 0.74 0.20 2.91
C ALA A 102 -0.65 -0.45 3.00
N LEU A 103 -0.68 -1.77 3.11
CA LEU A 103 -1.91 -2.57 3.24
C LEU A 103 -2.16 -3.02 4.69
N SER A 104 -1.64 -2.26 5.67
CA SER A 104 -1.75 -2.54 7.10
C SER A 104 -1.95 -1.25 7.89
N ILE A 105 -2.67 -1.34 9.01
CA ILE A 105 -2.82 -0.25 9.99
C ILE A 105 -1.52 -0.04 10.76
N TYR A 106 -0.80 -1.14 11.05
CA TYR A 106 0.50 -1.08 11.71
C TYR A 106 1.58 -0.76 10.67
N ARG A 107 2.23 0.37 10.85
CA ARG A 107 3.17 0.92 9.86
C ARG A 107 4.47 1.35 10.50
N LEU A 108 5.51 1.38 9.69
CA LEU A 108 6.74 2.09 9.97
C LEU A 108 6.69 3.43 9.23
N GLN A 109 6.74 4.49 9.99
CA GLN A 109 6.89 5.84 9.47
C GLN A 109 8.37 6.15 9.31
N ILE A 110 8.78 6.38 8.09
CA ILE A 110 10.17 6.74 7.73
C ILE A 110 10.21 8.23 7.46
N THR A 111 11.07 8.93 8.22
CA THR A 111 11.38 10.33 7.98
C THR A 111 12.69 10.43 7.21
N TYR A 112 12.70 11.19 6.12
CA TYR A 112 13.87 11.36 5.26
C TYR A 112 13.94 12.79 4.72
N GLY A 113 15.09 13.17 4.16
CA GLY A 113 15.30 14.54 3.69
C GLY A 113 15.14 15.58 4.79
N LYS A 114 14.55 16.73 4.48
CA LYS A 114 14.34 17.79 5.48
C LYS A 114 13.19 17.49 6.44
N TYR A 115 12.03 17.04 5.93
CA TYR A 115 10.82 16.76 6.72
C TYR A 115 9.85 15.83 5.98
N GLU A 116 10.33 15.12 4.98
CA GLU A 116 9.49 14.21 4.22
C GLU A 116 9.21 12.94 5.02
N VAL A 117 8.01 12.43 4.90
CA VAL A 117 7.54 11.27 5.66
C VAL A 117 6.85 10.30 4.72
N VAL A 118 7.15 9.02 4.88
CA VAL A 118 6.45 7.94 4.20
C VAL A 118 6.13 6.82 5.18
N ASP A 119 4.92 6.29 5.09
CA ASP A 119 4.47 5.17 5.88
C ASP A 119 4.54 3.89 5.05
N ILE A 120 5.15 2.85 5.58
CA ILE A 120 5.28 1.54 4.95
C ILE A 120 4.90 0.43 5.93
N SER A 121 4.59 -0.75 5.41
CA SER A 121 4.26 -1.90 6.25
C SER A 121 4.92 -3.18 5.70
N PRO A 122 6.23 -3.37 5.89
CA PRO A 122 6.88 -4.60 5.48
C PRO A 122 6.38 -5.80 6.29
N LYS A 123 6.21 -6.96 5.65
CA LYS A 123 5.73 -8.18 6.30
C LYS A 123 6.71 -8.64 7.39
N ASP A 124 8.00 -8.60 7.10
CA ASP A 124 9.08 -8.89 8.06
C ASP A 124 9.76 -7.57 8.46
N GLU A 125 9.21 -6.96 9.50
CA GLU A 125 9.68 -5.67 10.02
C GLU A 125 11.12 -5.75 10.54
N LYS A 126 11.47 -6.84 11.27
CA LYS A 126 12.81 -7.01 11.83
C LYS A 126 13.88 -7.15 10.75
N ALA A 127 13.65 -8.03 9.78
CA ALA A 127 14.59 -8.21 8.67
C ALA A 127 14.71 -6.93 7.83
N PHE A 128 13.62 -6.20 7.64
CA PHE A 128 13.62 -4.92 6.92
C PHE A 128 14.44 -3.85 7.65
N LEU A 129 14.22 -3.66 8.95
CA LEU A 129 14.97 -2.71 9.78
C LEU A 129 16.46 -3.05 9.81
N ASN A 130 16.80 -4.33 10.00
CA ASN A 130 18.20 -4.77 9.98
C ASN A 130 18.88 -4.49 8.64
N ALA A 131 18.17 -4.68 7.52
CA ALA A 131 18.69 -4.38 6.20
C ALA A 131 18.94 -2.87 5.98
N LEU A 132 18.09 -2.01 6.53
CA LEU A 132 18.29 -0.55 6.49
C LEU A 132 19.44 -0.11 7.39
N LEU A 133 19.48 -0.58 8.65
CA LEU A 133 20.52 -0.23 9.61
C LEU A 133 21.90 -0.69 9.17
N LYS A 134 21.99 -1.83 8.47
CA LYS A 134 23.26 -2.29 7.87
C LYS A 134 23.80 -1.32 6.83
N LYS A 135 22.92 -0.57 6.14
CA LYS A 135 23.31 0.41 5.12
C LYS A 135 23.46 1.82 5.67
N ASN A 136 22.67 2.18 6.67
CA ASN A 136 22.75 3.46 7.36
C ASN A 136 22.56 3.25 8.88
N PRO A 137 23.66 3.09 9.64
CA PRO A 137 23.62 2.91 11.09
C PRO A 137 23.12 4.14 11.87
N ASN A 138 23.10 5.31 11.24
CA ASN A 138 22.71 6.58 11.88
C ASN A 138 21.19 6.76 12.00
N ILE A 139 20.38 5.82 11.48
CA ILE A 139 18.94 5.89 11.58
C ILE A 139 18.49 5.78 13.03
N LYS A 140 17.75 6.79 13.51
CA LYS A 140 17.15 6.77 14.85
C LYS A 140 15.87 5.92 14.84
N LEU A 141 15.82 4.91 15.70
CA LEU A 141 14.61 4.10 15.92
C LEU A 141 13.87 4.65 17.14
N GLU A 142 12.60 5.00 16.98
CA GLU A 142 11.72 5.44 18.07
C GLU A 142 10.55 4.46 18.21
N ASP A 143 10.25 4.09 19.46
CA ASP A 143 9.18 3.14 19.81
C ASP A 143 9.32 1.76 19.15
N ILE A 144 10.57 1.38 18.81
CA ILE A 144 10.88 0.10 18.18
C ILE A 144 11.95 -0.60 19.02
N SER A 145 11.57 -1.67 19.72
CA SER A 145 12.52 -2.66 20.26
C SER A 145 12.77 -3.72 19.19
N ILE A 146 14.03 -3.89 18.81
CA ILE A 146 14.48 -4.89 17.82
C ILE A 146 14.55 -6.28 18.47
#